data_3001a50fc735be8944fb049830fb038d
#
_entry.id   3001a50fc735be8944fb049830fb038d
#
_cell.length_a   1.000
_cell.length_b   1.000
_cell.length_c   1.000
_cell.angle_alpha   90.00
_cell.angle_beta   90.00
_cell.angle_gamma   90.00
#
_symmetry.space_group_name_H-M   'P 1'
#
loop_
_entity.id
_entity.type
_entity.pdbx_description
1 polymer ?
#
loop_
_entity_poly.entity_id
_entity_poly.type
_entity_poly.pdbx_seq_one_letter_code
_entity_poly.pdbx_strand_id
1 'polypeptide(L)'
;MTVLVTGGAGYIGSHMVHALVDAGERVVVLDNLTTGFDWALAPGASLMVADAGDQARVAALIAEHGVDAVIHFAASIVVPDSVRDPLGYYRNNTANSRALIETAITEGVRHFIFSSTAAVYGNPARVPVCEDDPAVPTSPYGSSKLMTETMLRDAGAAHGLRHVILRYFNVAGADPLGRTGQSTGKATHLIKVAVETALGRRPRMQVFGTDYPTPDGTCIRDYIHVCDLVAAHSEALAYLRGGGASATLNCGYGRGRSVLEVIETVKRVSGVDFEVGLAARRAGDPAHLVAACERISSTLGWRPRFNDLETIVTHALAWERKLARRAG
;
A
#
# COMPACT_ATOMS: atom_id res chain seq x y z
N MET A 1 -1.00 2.50 24.09
CA MET A 1 -1.26 1.13 23.60
C MET A 1 -0.13 0.73 22.66
N THR A 2 0.01 -0.54 22.29
CA THR A 2 1.14 -0.98 21.44
C THR A 2 0.64 -1.54 20.12
N VAL A 3 1.16 -1.01 19.02
CA VAL A 3 0.80 -1.44 17.66
C VAL A 3 1.95 -2.22 17.03
N LEU A 4 1.68 -3.43 16.55
CA LEU A 4 2.59 -4.19 15.72
C LEU A 4 2.37 -3.81 14.25
N VAL A 5 3.43 -3.31 13.60
CA VAL A 5 3.44 -2.98 12.18
C VAL A 5 4.32 -3.98 11.44
N THR A 6 3.72 -4.91 10.70
CA THR A 6 4.49 -5.82 9.86
C THR A 6 4.76 -5.17 8.50
N GLY A 7 5.97 -5.37 7.98
CA GLY A 7 6.41 -4.63 6.78
C GLY A 7 6.66 -3.15 7.06
N GLY A 8 6.91 -2.81 8.33
CA GLY A 8 7.06 -1.43 8.79
C GLY A 8 8.30 -0.70 8.28
N ALA A 9 9.32 -1.42 7.80
CA ALA A 9 10.49 -0.83 7.16
C ALA A 9 10.30 -0.57 5.65
N GLY A 10 9.18 -1.01 5.07
CA GLY A 10 8.81 -0.78 3.68
C GLY A 10 8.28 0.64 3.42
N TYR A 11 7.92 0.94 2.17
CA TYR A 11 7.47 2.27 1.76
C TYR A 11 6.25 2.76 2.56
N ILE A 12 5.11 2.06 2.51
CA ILE A 12 3.90 2.48 3.23
C ILE A 12 4.07 2.28 4.73
N GLY A 13 4.66 1.15 5.13
CA GLY A 13 4.86 0.81 6.54
C GLY A 13 5.69 1.84 7.31
N SER A 14 6.77 2.36 6.72
CA SER A 14 7.59 3.38 7.38
C SER A 14 6.84 4.70 7.62
N HIS A 15 5.98 5.11 6.68
CA HIS A 15 5.10 6.26 6.89
C HIS A 15 4.10 5.99 8.04
N MET A 16 3.55 4.76 8.13
CA MET A 16 2.67 4.38 9.23
C MET A 16 3.41 4.40 10.57
N VAL A 17 4.63 3.89 10.62
CA VAL A 17 5.47 3.92 11.84
C VAL A 17 5.71 5.36 12.29
N HIS A 18 6.07 6.27 11.38
CA HIS A 18 6.21 7.69 11.71
C HIS A 18 4.91 8.30 12.24
N ALA A 19 3.77 8.03 11.59
CA ALA A 19 2.49 8.59 12.00
C ALA A 19 2.05 8.08 13.40
N LEU A 20 2.27 6.80 13.69
CA LEU A 20 1.94 6.24 15.01
C LEU A 20 2.84 6.79 16.12
N VAL A 21 4.15 6.91 15.87
CA VAL A 21 5.09 7.50 16.82
C VAL A 21 4.75 8.96 17.06
N ASP A 22 4.46 9.74 16.01
CA ASP A 22 4.02 11.14 16.13
C ASP A 22 2.71 11.28 16.95
N ALA A 23 1.83 10.27 16.91
CA ALA A 23 0.61 10.19 17.70
C ALA A 23 0.82 9.68 19.14
N GLY A 24 2.06 9.37 19.53
CA GLY A 24 2.40 8.89 20.88
C GLY A 24 2.11 7.40 21.12
N GLU A 25 1.89 6.61 20.08
CA GLU A 25 1.74 5.17 20.18
C GLU A 25 3.09 4.47 20.40
N ARG A 26 3.09 3.38 21.15
CA ARG A 26 4.23 2.46 21.16
C ARG A 26 4.17 1.60 19.90
N VAL A 27 5.25 1.58 19.14
CA VAL A 27 5.30 0.89 17.85
C VAL A 27 6.39 -0.17 17.87
N VAL A 28 5.99 -1.40 17.54
CA VAL A 28 6.89 -2.52 17.28
C VAL A 28 6.78 -2.87 15.80
N VAL A 29 7.91 -2.93 15.13
CA VAL A 29 8.02 -3.27 13.71
C VAL A 29 8.52 -4.68 13.56
N LEU A 30 7.85 -5.47 12.72
CA LEU A 30 8.32 -6.76 12.24
C LEU A 30 8.56 -6.67 10.73
N ASP A 31 9.80 -6.81 10.31
CA ASP A 31 10.19 -6.73 8.89
C ASP A 31 11.37 -7.66 8.62
N ASN A 32 11.39 -8.35 7.50
CA ASN A 32 12.52 -9.20 7.13
C ASN A 32 13.59 -8.45 6.30
N LEU A 33 13.38 -7.15 6.08
CA LEU A 33 14.27 -6.24 5.35
C LEU A 33 14.58 -6.66 3.90
N THR A 34 13.74 -7.51 3.30
CA THR A 34 13.92 -7.93 1.89
C THR A 34 13.79 -6.75 0.93
N THR A 35 12.88 -5.81 1.21
CA THR A 35 12.65 -4.59 0.43
C THR A 35 12.57 -3.34 1.29
N GLY A 36 12.49 -3.51 2.60
CA GLY A 36 12.46 -2.45 3.59
C GLY A 36 13.87 -2.00 4.01
N PHE A 37 13.93 -0.86 4.68
CA PHE A 37 15.15 -0.24 5.17
C PHE A 37 14.98 0.15 6.63
N ASP A 38 15.86 -0.32 7.51
CA ASP A 38 15.87 0.01 8.94
C ASP A 38 15.98 1.52 9.20
N TRP A 39 16.79 2.21 8.39
CA TRP A 39 16.96 3.67 8.47
C TRP A 39 15.69 4.48 8.11
N ALA A 40 14.65 3.84 7.53
CA ALA A 40 13.39 4.49 7.20
C ALA A 40 12.43 4.59 8.41
N LEU A 41 12.77 3.91 9.51
CA LEU A 41 11.93 3.86 10.70
C LEU A 41 12.01 5.15 11.51
N ALA A 42 10.91 5.48 12.18
CA ALA A 42 10.88 6.58 13.13
C ALA A 42 11.75 6.27 14.36
N PRO A 43 12.50 7.25 14.88
CA PRO A 43 13.14 7.11 16.17
C PRO A 43 12.12 6.77 17.27
N GLY A 44 12.41 5.76 18.09
CA GLY A 44 11.51 5.28 19.13
C GLY A 44 10.64 4.07 18.74
N ALA A 45 10.61 3.67 17.48
CA ALA A 45 10.05 2.39 17.09
C ALA A 45 11.07 1.26 17.32
N SER A 46 10.63 0.12 17.87
CA SER A 46 11.46 -1.06 18.02
C SER A 46 11.38 -1.92 16.75
N LEU A 47 12.51 -2.43 16.26
CA LEU A 47 12.56 -3.32 15.09
C LEU A 47 12.94 -4.74 15.50
N MET A 48 12.11 -5.70 15.10
CA MET A 48 12.46 -7.13 15.07
C MET A 48 12.63 -7.56 13.60
N VAL A 49 13.81 -8.08 13.28
CA VAL A 49 14.08 -8.62 11.95
C VAL A 49 13.65 -10.08 11.90
N ALA A 50 12.47 -10.33 11.31
CA ALA A 50 11.92 -11.68 11.16
C ALA A 50 10.85 -11.70 10.07
N ASP A 51 10.44 -12.91 9.67
CA ASP A 51 9.32 -13.13 8.76
C ASP A 51 7.98 -13.08 9.51
N ALA A 52 6.95 -12.51 8.89
CA ALA A 52 5.61 -12.44 9.47
C ALA A 52 4.94 -13.82 9.68
N GLY A 53 5.45 -14.85 9.02
CA GLY A 53 5.03 -16.23 9.19
C GLY A 53 5.71 -16.97 10.34
N ASP A 54 6.71 -16.39 10.99
CA ASP A 54 7.39 -16.98 12.17
C ASP A 54 6.53 -16.82 13.42
N GLN A 55 5.61 -17.76 13.61
CA GLN A 55 4.62 -17.71 14.69
C GLN A 55 5.26 -17.61 16.09
N ALA A 56 6.38 -18.30 16.33
CA ALA A 56 7.03 -18.28 17.63
C ALA A 56 7.58 -16.88 17.97
N ARG A 57 8.24 -16.23 17.00
CA ARG A 57 8.73 -14.85 17.17
C ARG A 57 7.62 -13.83 17.27
N VAL A 58 6.56 -13.98 16.45
CA VAL A 58 5.39 -13.10 16.50
C VAL A 58 4.69 -13.22 17.85
N ALA A 59 4.47 -14.43 18.37
CA ALA A 59 3.84 -14.64 19.68
C ALA A 59 4.68 -14.02 20.80
N ALA A 60 5.99 -14.28 20.82
CA ALA A 60 6.89 -13.69 21.81
C ALA A 60 6.83 -12.15 21.79
N LEU A 61 6.84 -11.53 20.60
CA LEU A 61 6.77 -10.09 20.41
C LEU A 61 5.43 -9.51 20.89
N ILE A 62 4.31 -10.18 20.58
CA ILE A 62 2.98 -9.76 21.04
C ILE A 62 2.91 -9.78 22.57
N ALA A 63 3.38 -10.88 23.19
CA ALA A 63 3.36 -11.04 24.63
C ALA A 63 4.30 -10.04 25.35
N GLU A 64 5.53 -9.88 24.88
CA GLU A 64 6.54 -9.00 25.47
C GLU A 64 6.09 -7.53 25.48
N HIS A 65 5.48 -7.08 24.39
CA HIS A 65 5.12 -5.68 24.21
C HIS A 65 3.65 -5.36 24.53
N GLY A 66 2.83 -6.36 24.82
CA GLY A 66 1.39 -6.18 25.09
C GLY A 66 0.67 -5.58 23.89
N VAL A 67 0.87 -6.17 22.70
CA VAL A 67 0.30 -5.66 21.44
C VAL A 67 -1.22 -5.78 21.46
N ASP A 68 -1.92 -4.68 21.22
CA ASP A 68 -3.40 -4.63 21.14
C ASP A 68 -3.92 -4.58 19.70
N ALA A 69 -3.07 -4.20 18.74
CA ALA A 69 -3.44 -4.08 17.34
C ALA A 69 -2.29 -4.49 16.40
N VAL A 70 -2.65 -5.09 15.28
CA VAL A 70 -1.75 -5.40 14.16
C VAL A 70 -2.14 -4.57 12.94
N ILE A 71 -1.16 -3.92 12.31
CA ILE A 71 -1.30 -3.31 10.97
C ILE A 71 -0.37 -4.08 10.03
N HIS A 72 -0.95 -4.77 9.06
CA HIS A 72 -0.24 -5.74 8.23
C HIS A 72 0.03 -5.21 6.82
N PHE A 73 1.28 -4.77 6.57
CA PHE A 73 1.77 -4.34 5.25
C PHE A 73 2.69 -5.38 4.59
N ALA A 74 3.31 -6.28 5.35
CA ALA A 74 4.27 -7.24 4.83
C ALA A 74 3.68 -8.08 3.69
N ALA A 75 4.20 -7.93 2.47
CA ALA A 75 3.77 -8.68 1.29
C ALA A 75 4.72 -8.47 0.11
N SER A 76 4.74 -9.44 -0.80
CA SER A 76 5.24 -9.25 -2.17
C SER A 76 4.17 -8.56 -3.02
N ILE A 77 4.54 -7.50 -3.78
CA ILE A 77 3.57 -6.57 -4.40
C ILE A 77 3.68 -6.42 -5.92
N VAL A 78 4.69 -7.02 -6.55
CA VAL A 78 4.97 -6.82 -7.98
C VAL A 78 4.14 -7.79 -8.82
N VAL A 79 3.11 -7.28 -9.50
CA VAL A 79 2.15 -8.11 -10.27
C VAL A 79 2.83 -9.00 -11.31
N PRO A 80 3.75 -8.53 -12.18
CA PRO A 80 4.45 -9.39 -13.11
C PRO A 80 5.26 -10.51 -12.44
N ASP A 81 5.84 -10.26 -11.26
CA ASP A 81 6.58 -11.27 -10.51
C ASP A 81 5.64 -12.35 -9.97
N SER A 82 4.42 -11.96 -9.57
CA SER A 82 3.41 -12.92 -9.11
C SER A 82 3.00 -13.91 -10.19
N VAL A 83 3.00 -13.48 -11.45
CA VAL A 83 2.71 -14.36 -12.60
C VAL A 83 3.87 -15.33 -12.88
N ARG A 84 5.11 -14.89 -12.64
CA ARG A 84 6.31 -15.73 -12.80
C ARG A 84 6.52 -16.73 -11.67
N ASP A 85 6.21 -16.33 -10.43
CA ASP A 85 6.33 -17.16 -9.22
C ASP A 85 5.04 -17.11 -8.38
N PRO A 86 3.94 -17.71 -8.83
CA PRO A 86 2.66 -17.68 -8.11
C PRO A 86 2.74 -18.37 -6.74
N LEU A 87 3.47 -19.49 -6.63
CA LEU A 87 3.56 -20.24 -5.38
C LEU A 87 4.37 -19.47 -4.33
N GLY A 88 5.43 -18.77 -4.72
CA GLY A 88 6.16 -17.85 -3.86
C GLY A 88 5.27 -16.74 -3.31
N TYR A 89 4.39 -16.19 -4.15
CA TYR A 89 3.41 -15.18 -3.73
C TYR A 89 2.37 -15.74 -2.76
N TYR A 90 1.80 -16.92 -3.02
CA TYR A 90 0.87 -17.56 -2.08
C TYR A 90 1.55 -17.91 -0.75
N ARG A 91 2.78 -18.40 -0.77
CA ARG A 91 3.54 -18.66 0.45
C ARG A 91 3.73 -17.36 1.25
N ASN A 92 4.25 -16.30 0.62
CA ASN A 92 4.59 -15.06 1.31
C ASN A 92 3.35 -14.26 1.72
N ASN A 93 2.37 -14.09 0.82
CA ASN A 93 1.23 -13.22 1.07
C ASN A 93 0.06 -13.94 1.77
N THR A 94 -0.17 -15.23 1.47
CA THR A 94 -1.33 -15.96 1.99
C THR A 94 -0.96 -16.82 3.19
N ALA A 95 0.05 -17.68 3.07
CA ALA A 95 0.40 -18.59 4.15
C ALA A 95 0.99 -17.85 5.36
N ASN A 96 1.88 -16.86 5.14
CA ASN A 96 2.43 -16.05 6.21
C ASN A 96 1.36 -15.16 6.87
N SER A 97 0.43 -14.59 6.09
CA SER A 97 -0.70 -13.83 6.65
C SER A 97 -1.62 -14.75 7.48
N ARG A 98 -1.89 -15.98 7.02
CA ARG A 98 -2.64 -16.97 7.81
C ARG A 98 -1.97 -17.22 9.16
N ALA A 99 -0.66 -17.48 9.15
CA ALA A 99 0.12 -17.72 10.37
C ALA A 99 0.06 -16.50 11.32
N LEU A 100 0.22 -15.29 10.79
CA LEU A 100 0.11 -14.05 11.57
C LEU A 100 -1.28 -13.87 12.18
N ILE A 101 -2.37 -14.10 11.42
CA ILE A 101 -3.75 -14.01 11.91
C ILE A 101 -4.00 -15.01 13.02
N GLU A 102 -3.59 -16.27 12.83
CA GLU A 102 -3.71 -17.34 13.83
C GLU A 102 -2.99 -16.96 15.12
N THR A 103 -1.74 -16.48 15.02
CA THR A 103 -0.97 -16.04 16.19
C THR A 103 -1.61 -14.85 16.87
N ALA A 104 -2.07 -13.85 16.13
CA ALA A 104 -2.74 -12.68 16.68
C ALA A 104 -3.99 -13.08 17.50
N ILE A 105 -4.79 -14.04 17.00
CA ILE A 105 -5.96 -14.56 17.73
C ILE A 105 -5.52 -15.31 19.00
N THR A 106 -4.55 -16.20 18.89
CA THR A 106 -4.07 -17.01 20.02
C THR A 106 -3.51 -16.15 21.16
N GLU A 107 -2.80 -15.08 20.80
CA GLU A 107 -2.21 -14.14 21.75
C GLU A 107 -3.20 -13.03 22.19
N GLY A 108 -4.47 -13.09 21.79
CA GLY A 108 -5.52 -12.19 22.25
C GLY A 108 -5.48 -10.78 21.68
N VAL A 109 -4.84 -10.58 20.52
CA VAL A 109 -4.91 -9.30 19.78
C VAL A 109 -6.35 -9.03 19.36
N ARG A 110 -6.84 -7.83 19.60
CA ARG A 110 -8.24 -7.47 19.41
C ARG A 110 -8.53 -6.81 18.05
N HIS A 111 -7.53 -6.16 17.45
CA HIS A 111 -7.70 -5.32 16.27
C HIS A 111 -6.70 -5.68 15.18
N PHE A 112 -7.19 -5.82 13.95
CA PHE A 112 -6.35 -6.14 12.81
C PHE A 112 -6.69 -5.22 11.63
N ILE A 113 -5.70 -4.51 11.10
CA ILE A 113 -5.86 -3.69 9.90
C ILE A 113 -5.04 -4.31 8.78
N PHE A 114 -5.70 -4.62 7.68
CA PHE A 114 -5.08 -5.30 6.55
C PHE A 114 -4.96 -4.38 5.34
N SER A 115 -3.75 -4.23 4.87
CA SER A 115 -3.42 -3.57 3.62
C SER A 115 -3.73 -4.48 2.44
N SER A 116 -4.96 -4.38 1.91
CA SER A 116 -5.39 -5.04 0.68
C SER A 116 -5.12 -4.16 -0.55
N THR A 117 -5.75 -4.42 -1.67
CA THR A 117 -5.44 -3.80 -2.96
C THR A 117 -6.67 -3.73 -3.87
N ALA A 118 -6.73 -2.73 -4.74
CA ALA A 118 -7.69 -2.67 -5.84
C ALA A 118 -7.52 -3.82 -6.85
N ALA A 119 -6.36 -4.50 -6.88
CA ALA A 119 -6.12 -5.66 -7.75
C ALA A 119 -7.05 -6.85 -7.46
N VAL A 120 -7.75 -6.88 -6.32
CA VAL A 120 -8.77 -7.89 -6.03
C VAL A 120 -9.98 -7.81 -6.97
N TYR A 121 -10.24 -6.63 -7.54
CA TYR A 121 -11.37 -6.44 -8.47
C TYR A 121 -11.08 -6.93 -9.89
N GLY A 122 -9.81 -7.10 -10.27
CA GLY A 122 -9.42 -7.46 -11.62
C GLY A 122 -9.90 -6.44 -12.66
N ASN A 123 -10.77 -6.86 -13.57
CA ASN A 123 -11.39 -6.00 -14.60
C ASN A 123 -12.85 -5.70 -14.19
N PRO A 124 -13.13 -4.66 -13.42
CA PRO A 124 -14.48 -4.35 -12.97
C PRO A 124 -15.39 -3.96 -14.13
N ALA A 125 -16.65 -4.38 -14.07
CA ALA A 125 -17.65 -4.07 -15.10
C ALA A 125 -18.11 -2.60 -15.06
N ARG A 126 -17.93 -1.93 -13.93
CA ARG A 126 -18.26 -0.51 -13.73
C ARG A 126 -17.14 0.23 -12.99
N VAL A 127 -17.03 1.52 -13.23
CA VAL A 127 -16.09 2.44 -12.58
C VAL A 127 -16.84 3.74 -12.29
N PRO A 128 -16.74 4.32 -11.10
CA PRO A 128 -15.93 3.88 -9.93
C PRO A 128 -16.37 2.52 -9.36
N VAL A 129 -15.37 1.73 -8.88
CA VAL A 129 -15.62 0.41 -8.31
C VAL A 129 -15.98 0.53 -6.82
N CYS A 130 -17.06 -0.16 -6.42
CA CYS A 130 -17.53 -0.22 -5.03
C CYS A 130 -17.02 -1.48 -4.32
N GLU A 131 -17.06 -1.47 -2.99
CA GLU A 131 -16.61 -2.61 -2.16
C GLU A 131 -17.47 -3.87 -2.35
N ASP A 132 -18.74 -3.69 -2.75
CA ASP A 132 -19.69 -4.78 -3.01
C ASP A 132 -19.60 -5.32 -4.45
N ASP A 133 -18.80 -4.69 -5.31
CA ASP A 133 -18.55 -5.23 -6.64
C ASP A 133 -17.78 -6.55 -6.57
N PRO A 134 -18.01 -7.47 -7.52
CA PRO A 134 -17.34 -8.76 -7.53
C PRO A 134 -15.81 -8.63 -7.48
N ALA A 135 -15.19 -9.31 -6.52
CA ALA A 135 -13.74 -9.45 -6.43
C ALA A 135 -13.31 -10.66 -7.27
N VAL A 136 -12.82 -10.40 -8.50
CA VAL A 136 -12.38 -11.42 -9.47
C VAL A 136 -10.96 -11.07 -9.93
N PRO A 137 -9.94 -11.34 -9.10
CA PRO A 137 -8.56 -10.96 -9.41
C PRO A 137 -8.03 -11.66 -10.66
N THR A 138 -7.26 -10.95 -11.46
CA THR A 138 -6.64 -11.44 -12.71
C THR A 138 -5.17 -11.80 -12.55
N SER A 139 -4.64 -11.74 -11.31
CA SER A 139 -3.24 -12.07 -11.02
C SER A 139 -3.10 -12.83 -9.70
N PRO A 140 -2.04 -13.66 -9.55
CA PRO A 140 -1.75 -14.32 -8.27
C PRO A 140 -1.56 -13.35 -7.09
N TYR A 141 -1.03 -12.15 -7.33
CA TYR A 141 -0.97 -11.09 -6.33
C TYR A 141 -2.37 -10.71 -5.83
N GLY A 142 -3.29 -10.37 -6.73
CA GLY A 142 -4.67 -10.03 -6.37
C GLY A 142 -5.36 -11.19 -5.66
N SER A 143 -5.19 -12.42 -6.15
CA SER A 143 -5.74 -13.61 -5.53
C SER A 143 -5.21 -13.85 -4.12
N SER A 144 -3.89 -13.67 -3.89
CA SER A 144 -3.28 -13.83 -2.57
C SER A 144 -3.83 -12.83 -1.53
N LYS A 145 -4.09 -11.59 -1.96
CA LYS A 145 -4.70 -10.57 -1.10
C LYS A 145 -6.16 -10.90 -0.80
N LEU A 146 -6.95 -11.31 -1.80
CA LEU A 146 -8.35 -11.71 -1.61
C LEU A 146 -8.49 -12.92 -0.67
N MET A 147 -7.60 -13.91 -0.76
CA MET A 147 -7.54 -15.04 0.17
C MET A 147 -7.32 -14.57 1.61
N THR A 148 -6.44 -13.59 1.83
CA THR A 148 -6.22 -13.01 3.16
C THR A 148 -7.44 -12.25 3.66
N GLU A 149 -8.15 -11.51 2.80
CA GLU A 149 -9.43 -10.86 3.16
C GLU A 149 -10.46 -11.91 3.62
N THR A 150 -10.56 -13.04 2.91
CA THR A 150 -11.48 -14.13 3.25
C THR A 150 -11.13 -14.73 4.62
N MET A 151 -9.85 -15.05 4.85
CA MET A 151 -9.40 -15.57 6.15
C MET A 151 -9.69 -14.59 7.30
N LEU A 152 -9.53 -13.29 7.11
CA LEU A 152 -9.85 -12.29 8.14
C LEU A 152 -11.35 -12.23 8.44
N ARG A 153 -12.21 -12.31 7.43
CA ARG A 153 -13.66 -12.34 7.64
C ARG A 153 -14.08 -13.59 8.42
N ASP A 154 -13.59 -14.75 8.01
CA ASP A 154 -13.92 -16.03 8.65
C ASP A 154 -13.36 -16.08 10.08
N ALA A 155 -12.12 -15.69 10.29
CA ALA A 155 -11.49 -15.61 11.60
C ALA A 155 -12.18 -14.59 12.52
N GLY A 156 -12.59 -13.45 11.98
CA GLY A 156 -13.36 -12.45 12.71
C GLY A 156 -14.71 -12.98 13.19
N ALA A 157 -15.42 -13.70 12.32
CA ALA A 157 -16.70 -14.33 12.66
C ALA A 157 -16.54 -15.45 13.71
N ALA A 158 -15.48 -16.27 13.60
CA ALA A 158 -15.26 -17.41 14.49
C ALA A 158 -14.67 -17.02 15.86
N HIS A 159 -13.80 -16.02 15.91
CA HIS A 159 -12.98 -15.71 17.09
C HIS A 159 -13.15 -14.28 17.60
N GLY A 160 -13.98 -13.47 16.98
CA GLY A 160 -14.24 -12.10 17.43
C GLY A 160 -13.10 -11.11 17.11
N LEU A 161 -12.13 -11.45 16.24
CA LEU A 161 -11.07 -10.55 15.78
C LEU A 161 -11.70 -9.43 14.94
N ARG A 162 -11.70 -8.20 15.47
CA ARG A 162 -12.20 -7.03 14.72
C ARG A 162 -11.17 -6.58 13.71
N HIS A 163 -11.61 -6.33 12.47
CA HIS A 163 -10.69 -5.98 11.42
C HIS A 163 -11.23 -4.90 10.48
N VAL A 164 -10.31 -4.11 9.93
CA VAL A 164 -10.57 -3.26 8.77
C VAL A 164 -9.65 -3.69 7.63
N ILE A 165 -10.26 -3.95 6.47
CA ILE A 165 -9.58 -4.25 5.22
C ILE A 165 -9.61 -3.00 4.37
N LEU A 166 -8.44 -2.44 4.04
CA LEU A 166 -8.31 -1.28 3.16
C LEU A 166 -7.85 -1.73 1.77
N ARG A 167 -8.75 -1.64 0.78
CA ARG A 167 -8.45 -1.86 -0.63
C ARG A 167 -7.99 -0.54 -1.24
N TYR A 168 -6.68 -0.31 -1.27
CA TYR A 168 -6.16 0.93 -1.82
C TYR A 168 -5.66 0.77 -3.26
N PHE A 169 -5.57 1.92 -3.93
CA PHE A 169 -5.25 2.04 -5.34
C PHE A 169 -3.75 2.36 -5.54
N ASN A 170 -3.39 3.26 -6.43
CA ASN A 170 -2.00 3.53 -6.73
C ASN A 170 -1.37 4.50 -5.72
N VAL A 171 -0.56 4.00 -4.81
CA VAL A 171 0.08 4.80 -3.76
C VAL A 171 1.30 5.51 -4.31
N ALA A 172 1.43 6.80 -4.02
CA ALA A 172 2.56 7.63 -4.44
C ALA A 172 2.83 8.79 -3.45
N GLY A 173 3.84 9.60 -3.74
CA GLY A 173 4.27 10.66 -2.85
C GLY A 173 5.30 10.22 -1.82
N ALA A 174 5.57 11.09 -0.87
CA ALA A 174 6.47 10.86 0.26
C ALA A 174 6.09 11.74 1.44
N ASP A 175 6.69 11.50 2.60
CA ASP A 175 6.50 12.35 3.77
C ASP A 175 6.90 13.82 3.45
N PRO A 176 6.00 14.79 3.65
CA PRO A 176 6.30 16.21 3.37
C PRO A 176 7.51 16.75 4.15
N LEU A 177 7.80 16.16 5.32
CA LEU A 177 8.98 16.50 6.13
C LEU A 177 10.25 15.79 5.62
N GLY A 178 10.12 14.94 4.59
CA GLY A 178 11.22 14.20 3.99
C GLY A 178 11.88 13.20 4.93
N ARG A 179 11.16 12.62 5.88
CA ARG A 179 11.66 11.58 6.80
C ARG A 179 11.77 10.23 6.13
N THR A 180 10.79 9.89 5.30
CA THR A 180 10.70 8.63 4.56
C THR A 180 9.98 8.80 3.23
N GLY A 181 10.15 7.83 2.32
CA GLY A 181 9.52 7.77 1.00
C GLY A 181 9.85 6.48 0.29
N GLN A 182 9.38 6.32 -0.95
CA GLN A 182 9.59 5.11 -1.71
C GLN A 182 11.07 4.95 -2.10
N SER A 183 11.79 4.04 -1.44
CA SER A 183 13.23 3.84 -1.59
C SER A 183 13.60 2.52 -2.25
N THR A 184 12.63 1.62 -2.46
CA THR A 184 12.84 0.30 -3.07
C THR A 184 13.45 0.44 -4.47
N GLY A 185 14.60 -0.20 -4.68
CA GLY A 185 15.22 -0.32 -5.99
C GLY A 185 14.34 -1.14 -6.95
N LYS A 186 14.48 -0.91 -8.25
CA LYS A 186 13.72 -1.62 -9.31
C LYS A 186 12.19 -1.46 -9.19
N ALA A 187 11.72 -0.40 -8.54
CA ALA A 187 10.30 -0.09 -8.45
C ALA A 187 9.68 0.10 -9.85
N THR A 188 8.44 -0.38 -9.99
CA THR A 188 7.67 -0.34 -11.25
C THR A 188 6.52 0.66 -11.22
N HIS A 189 6.34 1.37 -10.08
CA HIS A 189 5.28 2.36 -9.91
C HIS A 189 5.50 3.57 -10.81
N LEU A 190 4.47 4.01 -11.53
CA LEU A 190 4.57 5.03 -12.57
C LEU A 190 5.25 6.31 -12.11
N ILE A 191 4.77 6.93 -11.02
CA ILE A 191 5.32 8.20 -10.53
C ILE A 191 6.79 8.05 -10.12
N LYS A 192 7.17 6.96 -9.45
CA LYS A 192 8.56 6.65 -9.09
C LYS A 192 9.44 6.55 -10.33
N VAL A 193 9.01 5.77 -11.33
CA VAL A 193 9.75 5.60 -12.60
C VAL A 193 9.90 6.94 -13.33
N ALA A 194 8.83 7.73 -13.43
CA ALA A 194 8.86 9.03 -14.11
C ALA A 194 9.78 10.03 -13.41
N VAL A 195 9.75 10.08 -12.07
CA VAL A 195 10.62 10.95 -11.28
C VAL A 195 12.09 10.51 -11.37
N GLU A 196 12.39 9.20 -11.32
CA GLU A 196 13.75 8.69 -11.56
C GLU A 196 14.26 9.03 -12.95
N THR A 197 13.38 9.02 -13.96
CA THR A 197 13.72 9.40 -15.34
C THR A 197 14.01 10.90 -15.43
N ALA A 198 13.16 11.74 -14.83
CA ALA A 198 13.36 13.18 -14.77
C ALA A 198 14.68 13.56 -14.07
N LEU A 199 15.14 12.77 -13.11
CA LEU A 199 16.42 12.98 -12.41
C LEU A 199 17.62 12.30 -13.09
N GLY A 200 17.46 11.76 -14.31
CA GLY A 200 18.53 11.11 -15.07
C GLY A 200 18.99 9.75 -14.51
N ARG A 201 18.24 9.18 -13.54
CA ARG A 201 18.57 7.87 -12.94
C ARG A 201 18.11 6.70 -13.81
N ARG A 202 17.22 6.96 -14.76
CA ARG A 202 16.79 6.06 -15.84
C ARG A 202 16.97 6.78 -17.16
N PRO A 203 17.47 6.11 -18.21
CA PRO A 203 17.67 6.76 -19.50
C PRO A 203 16.35 7.15 -20.17
N ARG A 204 15.29 6.38 -19.94
CA ARG A 204 13.93 6.60 -20.46
C ARG A 204 12.90 5.85 -19.66
N MET A 205 11.63 6.20 -19.83
CA MET A 205 10.51 5.42 -19.36
C MET A 205 9.67 4.88 -20.53
N GLN A 206 8.78 3.93 -20.24
CA GLN A 206 7.87 3.36 -21.25
C GLN A 206 6.41 3.47 -20.80
N VAL A 207 5.54 3.85 -21.74
CA VAL A 207 4.08 3.78 -21.64
C VAL A 207 3.63 2.45 -22.27
N PHE A 208 2.90 1.65 -21.49
CA PHE A 208 2.44 0.33 -21.89
C PHE A 208 0.99 0.38 -22.34
N GLY A 209 0.79 0.33 -23.68
CA GLY A 209 -0.52 0.45 -24.33
C GLY A 209 -0.96 1.90 -24.50
N THR A 210 -1.31 2.24 -25.73
CA THR A 210 -1.81 3.55 -26.15
C THR A 210 -3.12 3.43 -26.93
N ASP A 211 -3.74 2.27 -26.84
CA ASP A 211 -4.93 1.86 -27.59
C ASP A 211 -6.08 1.40 -26.68
N TYR A 212 -6.03 1.75 -25.38
CA TYR A 212 -7.12 1.50 -24.45
C TYR A 212 -8.34 2.39 -24.78
N PRO A 213 -9.57 1.94 -24.47
CA PRO A 213 -10.80 2.75 -24.68
C PRO A 213 -10.91 3.85 -23.61
N THR A 214 -9.95 4.77 -23.60
CA THR A 214 -9.80 5.92 -22.69
C THR A 214 -9.53 7.19 -23.50
N PRO A 215 -9.72 8.39 -22.98
CA PRO A 215 -9.60 9.63 -23.75
C PRO A 215 -8.26 9.82 -24.48
N ASP A 216 -7.14 9.39 -23.87
CA ASP A 216 -5.79 9.50 -24.46
C ASP A 216 -5.18 8.15 -24.84
N GLY A 217 -5.95 7.09 -24.79
CA GLY A 217 -5.54 5.74 -25.14
C GLY A 217 -4.72 5.02 -24.06
N THR A 218 -4.40 5.68 -22.91
CA THR A 218 -3.61 5.07 -21.83
C THR A 218 -4.48 4.68 -20.62
N CYS A 219 -3.97 3.79 -19.77
CA CYS A 219 -4.71 3.36 -18.58
C CYS A 219 -5.02 4.52 -17.64
N ILE A 220 -6.21 4.48 -17.02
CA ILE A 220 -6.62 5.44 -15.98
C ILE A 220 -6.55 4.76 -14.62
N ARG A 221 -5.92 5.43 -13.64
CA ARG A 221 -5.74 4.96 -12.26
C ARG A 221 -6.08 6.03 -11.26
N ASP A 222 -6.50 5.61 -10.07
CA ASP A 222 -6.66 6.47 -8.90
C ASP A 222 -5.34 6.50 -8.12
N TYR A 223 -4.76 7.70 -7.98
CA TYR A 223 -3.49 7.89 -7.28
C TYR A 223 -3.76 8.51 -5.92
N ILE A 224 -3.33 7.83 -4.86
CA ILE A 224 -3.47 8.26 -3.48
C ILE A 224 -2.11 8.61 -2.88
N HIS A 225 -2.04 9.75 -2.17
CA HIS A 225 -0.85 10.13 -1.43
C HIS A 225 -0.63 9.18 -0.25
N VAL A 226 0.62 8.74 -0.05
CA VAL A 226 0.96 7.78 1.02
C VAL A 226 0.56 8.27 2.41
N CYS A 227 0.67 9.58 2.70
CA CYS A 227 0.24 10.13 3.99
C CYS A 227 -1.28 10.11 4.19
N ASP A 228 -2.07 10.27 3.13
CA ASP A 228 -3.53 10.14 3.21
C ASP A 228 -3.95 8.67 3.40
N LEU A 229 -3.25 7.75 2.76
CA LEU A 229 -3.44 6.32 3.00
C LEU A 229 -3.11 5.95 4.45
N VAL A 230 -2.01 6.46 4.98
CA VAL A 230 -1.60 6.24 6.39
C VAL A 230 -2.61 6.85 7.36
N ALA A 231 -3.14 8.04 7.05
CA ALA A 231 -4.23 8.62 7.83
C ALA A 231 -5.47 7.72 7.86
N ALA A 232 -5.82 7.09 6.72
CA ALA A 232 -6.92 6.11 6.68
C ALA A 232 -6.66 4.89 7.58
N HIS A 233 -5.41 4.41 7.68
CA HIS A 233 -5.05 3.33 8.62
C HIS A 233 -5.15 3.79 10.09
N SER A 234 -4.74 5.03 10.38
CA SER A 234 -4.87 5.61 11.73
C SER A 234 -6.33 5.76 12.15
N GLU A 235 -7.18 6.27 11.26
CA GLU A 235 -8.63 6.35 11.49
C GLU A 235 -9.28 4.97 11.64
N ALA A 236 -8.84 3.97 10.86
CA ALA A 236 -9.29 2.59 11.01
C ALA A 236 -8.93 2.00 12.39
N LEU A 237 -7.73 2.30 12.89
CA LEU A 237 -7.30 1.89 14.22
C LEU A 237 -8.15 2.55 15.30
N ALA A 238 -8.37 3.85 15.21
CA ALA A 238 -9.22 4.58 16.13
C ALA A 238 -10.67 4.08 16.12
N TYR A 239 -11.22 3.82 14.92
CA TYR A 239 -12.55 3.26 14.72
C TYR A 239 -12.70 1.89 15.41
N LEU A 240 -11.76 0.96 15.21
CA LEU A 240 -11.81 -0.35 15.85
C LEU A 240 -11.67 -0.27 17.36
N ARG A 241 -10.76 0.56 17.88
CA ARG A 241 -10.58 0.79 19.32
C ARG A 241 -11.80 1.45 19.94
N GLY A 242 -12.53 2.28 19.20
CA GLY A 242 -13.81 2.87 19.57
C GLY A 242 -15.00 1.88 19.55
N GLY A 243 -14.76 0.60 19.24
CA GLY A 243 -15.81 -0.42 19.22
C GLY A 243 -16.45 -0.63 17.84
N GLY A 244 -15.93 -0.02 16.80
CA GLY A 244 -16.42 -0.17 15.42
C GLY A 244 -16.45 -1.61 14.94
N ALA A 245 -17.41 -1.93 14.08
CA ALA A 245 -17.54 -3.26 13.47
C ALA A 245 -16.47 -3.50 12.40
N SER A 246 -16.18 -4.78 12.12
CA SER A 246 -15.31 -5.14 10.99
C SER A 246 -15.83 -4.57 9.67
N ALA A 247 -14.93 -4.04 8.83
CA ALA A 247 -15.30 -3.39 7.58
C ALA A 247 -14.29 -3.66 6.46
N THR A 248 -14.78 -3.65 5.22
CA THR A 248 -13.94 -3.58 4.00
C THR A 248 -14.21 -2.24 3.33
N LEU A 249 -13.16 -1.49 3.04
CA LEU A 249 -13.26 -0.11 2.57
C LEU A 249 -12.28 0.13 1.41
N ASN A 250 -12.76 0.79 0.35
CA ASN A 250 -11.91 1.32 -0.69
C ASN A 250 -11.20 2.58 -0.20
N CYS A 251 -9.91 2.70 -0.50
CA CYS A 251 -9.12 3.87 -0.13
C CYS A 251 -8.44 4.47 -1.37
N GLY A 252 -9.05 5.50 -1.91
CA GLY A 252 -8.63 6.26 -3.08
C GLY A 252 -9.24 7.67 -3.02
N TYR A 253 -9.15 8.40 -4.12
CA TYR A 253 -9.73 9.75 -4.21
C TYR A 253 -11.01 9.81 -5.06
N GLY A 254 -11.36 8.71 -5.73
CA GLY A 254 -12.47 8.71 -6.69
C GLY A 254 -12.16 9.51 -7.95
N ARG A 255 -10.89 9.81 -8.21
CA ARG A 255 -10.45 10.62 -9.35
C ARG A 255 -9.41 9.88 -10.16
N GLY A 256 -9.79 9.48 -11.37
CA GLY A 256 -8.88 8.82 -12.30
C GLY A 256 -7.90 9.81 -12.94
N ARG A 257 -6.65 9.36 -13.11
CA ARG A 257 -5.63 10.05 -13.91
C ARG A 257 -5.03 9.07 -14.89
N SER A 258 -4.87 9.51 -16.12
CA SER A 258 -4.23 8.70 -17.17
C SER A 258 -2.71 8.61 -16.97
N VAL A 259 -2.08 7.65 -17.61
CA VAL A 259 -0.62 7.53 -17.59
C VAL A 259 0.04 8.77 -18.19
N LEU A 260 -0.49 9.32 -19.29
CA LEU A 260 0.05 10.53 -19.92
C LEU A 260 -0.15 11.77 -19.04
N GLU A 261 -1.30 11.96 -18.39
CA GLU A 261 -1.52 13.06 -17.43
C GLU A 261 -0.48 13.04 -16.29
N VAL A 262 -0.15 11.86 -15.78
CA VAL A 262 0.89 11.72 -14.74
C VAL A 262 2.26 12.10 -15.27
N ILE A 263 2.64 11.65 -16.46
CA ILE A 263 3.93 11.97 -17.10
C ILE A 263 4.07 13.47 -17.32
N GLU A 264 3.05 14.10 -17.91
CA GLU A 264 3.05 15.55 -18.14
C GLU A 264 3.13 16.36 -16.83
N THR A 265 2.47 15.87 -15.77
CA THR A 265 2.61 16.47 -14.44
C THR A 265 4.05 16.35 -13.91
N VAL A 266 4.70 15.20 -14.08
CA VAL A 266 6.09 15.02 -13.66
C VAL A 266 7.03 15.92 -14.47
N LYS A 267 6.85 16.03 -15.79
CA LYS A 267 7.62 16.96 -16.64
C LYS A 267 7.48 18.41 -16.15
N ARG A 268 6.25 18.84 -15.93
CA ARG A 268 5.97 20.21 -15.47
C ARG A 268 6.56 20.51 -14.10
N VAL A 269 6.38 19.60 -13.12
CA VAL A 269 6.90 19.78 -11.74
C VAL A 269 8.41 19.70 -11.67
N SER A 270 9.02 18.82 -12.44
CA SER A 270 10.48 18.67 -12.45
C SER A 270 11.21 19.75 -13.27
N GLY A 271 10.50 20.35 -14.25
CA GLY A 271 11.09 21.23 -15.26
C GLY A 271 11.92 20.48 -16.31
N VAL A 272 11.80 19.16 -16.41
CA VAL A 272 12.60 18.32 -17.30
C VAL A 272 11.69 17.60 -18.30
N ASP A 273 11.96 17.81 -19.59
CA ASP A 273 11.35 17.02 -20.66
C ASP A 273 12.21 15.78 -20.93
N PHE A 274 11.78 14.64 -20.42
CA PHE A 274 12.48 13.36 -20.55
C PHE A 274 11.86 12.47 -21.63
N GLU A 275 12.64 11.53 -22.15
CA GLU A 275 12.23 10.61 -23.21
C GLU A 275 11.17 9.60 -22.70
N VAL A 276 10.12 9.43 -23.50
CA VAL A 276 9.01 8.50 -23.24
C VAL A 276 8.87 7.56 -24.46
N GLY A 277 9.18 6.30 -24.26
CA GLY A 277 8.96 5.25 -25.27
C GLY A 277 7.55 4.66 -25.16
N LEU A 278 7.05 4.12 -26.26
CA LEU A 278 5.78 3.41 -26.31
C LEU A 278 6.03 1.89 -26.41
N ALA A 279 5.20 1.10 -25.74
CA ALA A 279 5.26 -0.36 -25.73
C ALA A 279 3.86 -0.97 -25.79
N ALA A 280 3.79 -2.25 -26.14
CA ALA A 280 2.54 -3.00 -26.13
C ALA A 280 1.91 -3.05 -24.74
N ARG A 281 0.59 -3.28 -24.67
CA ARG A 281 -0.14 -3.45 -23.39
C ARG A 281 0.52 -4.50 -22.50
N ARG A 282 0.52 -4.29 -21.21
CA ARG A 282 0.82 -5.34 -20.24
C ARG A 282 -0.39 -6.27 -20.10
N ALA A 283 -0.15 -7.56 -20.05
CA ALA A 283 -1.21 -8.53 -19.82
C ALA A 283 -1.84 -8.31 -18.42
N GLY A 284 -3.17 -8.27 -18.37
CA GLY A 284 -3.91 -8.13 -17.12
C GLY A 284 -4.07 -6.70 -16.60
N ASP A 285 -3.56 -5.67 -17.28
CA ASP A 285 -3.79 -4.28 -16.88
C ASP A 285 -5.21 -3.84 -17.28
N PRO A 286 -6.11 -3.47 -16.33
CA PRO A 286 -7.42 -2.92 -16.67
C PRO A 286 -7.28 -1.54 -17.30
N ALA A 287 -8.16 -1.21 -18.26
CA ALA A 287 -8.17 0.12 -18.89
C ALA A 287 -8.45 1.24 -17.87
N HIS A 288 -9.34 1.00 -16.93
CA HIS A 288 -9.82 1.99 -15.98
C HIS A 288 -10.06 1.36 -14.61
N LEU A 289 -9.45 1.92 -13.55
CA LEU A 289 -9.61 1.44 -12.19
C LEU A 289 -9.55 2.62 -11.20
N VAL A 290 -10.73 3.01 -10.68
CA VAL A 290 -10.93 4.16 -9.80
C VAL A 290 -11.89 3.78 -8.67
N ALA A 291 -11.63 4.24 -7.46
CA ALA A 291 -12.41 3.93 -6.26
C ALA A 291 -13.75 4.67 -6.20
N ALA A 292 -14.80 4.02 -5.70
CA ALA A 292 -15.87 4.71 -4.99
C ALA A 292 -15.43 4.90 -3.53
N CYS A 293 -15.49 6.12 -3.00
CA CYS A 293 -14.87 6.51 -1.71
C CYS A 293 -15.89 6.92 -0.64
N GLU A 294 -17.19 6.77 -0.90
CA GLU A 294 -18.25 7.20 0.01
C GLU A 294 -18.23 6.39 1.31
N ARG A 295 -17.97 5.08 1.21
CA ARG A 295 -18.00 4.17 2.37
C ARG A 295 -16.89 4.48 3.37
N ILE A 296 -15.66 4.72 2.93
CA ILE A 296 -14.57 5.05 3.85
C ILE A 296 -14.82 6.38 4.56
N SER A 297 -15.33 7.38 3.84
CA SER A 297 -15.66 8.69 4.41
C SER A 297 -16.79 8.60 5.45
N SER A 298 -17.85 7.84 5.18
CA SER A 298 -18.97 7.68 6.11
C SER A 298 -18.63 6.79 7.31
N THR A 299 -17.77 5.77 7.14
CA THR A 299 -17.42 4.81 8.20
C THR A 299 -16.35 5.36 9.13
N LEU A 300 -15.28 5.93 8.58
CA LEU A 300 -14.11 6.38 9.33
C LEU A 300 -14.09 7.90 9.57
N GLY A 301 -14.93 8.67 8.89
CA GLY A 301 -14.78 10.12 8.84
C GLY A 301 -13.55 10.61 8.08
N TRP A 302 -12.86 9.69 7.40
CA TRP A 302 -11.62 9.98 6.69
C TRP A 302 -11.81 11.05 5.61
N ARG A 303 -10.88 12.01 5.57
CA ARG A 303 -10.82 13.08 4.58
C ARG A 303 -9.39 13.24 4.08
N PRO A 304 -9.15 13.15 2.75
CA PRO A 304 -7.82 13.33 2.20
C PRO A 304 -7.34 14.78 2.33
N ARG A 305 -6.02 14.97 2.52
CA ARG A 305 -5.36 16.27 2.63
C ARG A 305 -4.48 16.60 1.42
N PHE A 306 -4.03 15.58 0.70
CA PHE A 306 -3.07 15.69 -0.42
C PHE A 306 -3.65 15.15 -1.73
N ASN A 307 -4.95 15.39 -1.99
CA ASN A 307 -5.70 14.82 -3.13
C ASN A 307 -5.45 15.51 -4.47
N ASP A 308 -4.29 16.11 -4.63
CA ASP A 308 -3.81 16.77 -5.84
C ASP A 308 -2.59 16.07 -6.41
N LEU A 309 -2.62 15.76 -7.73
CA LEU A 309 -1.55 15.03 -8.41
C LEU A 309 -0.22 15.78 -8.39
N GLU A 310 -0.25 17.11 -8.51
CA GLU A 310 0.95 17.95 -8.47
C GLU A 310 1.66 17.88 -7.11
N THR A 311 0.89 17.91 -6.03
CA THR A 311 1.38 17.74 -4.67
C THR A 311 2.01 16.36 -4.49
N ILE A 312 1.35 15.30 -4.96
CA ILE A 312 1.88 13.92 -4.90
C ILE A 312 3.23 13.83 -5.62
N VAL A 313 3.32 14.37 -6.83
CA VAL A 313 4.55 14.37 -7.64
C VAL A 313 5.63 15.21 -6.99
N THR A 314 5.29 16.39 -6.46
CA THR A 314 6.25 17.28 -5.77
C THR A 314 6.91 16.58 -4.59
N HIS A 315 6.14 15.90 -3.74
CA HIS A 315 6.69 15.18 -2.60
C HIS A 315 7.52 13.96 -3.04
N ALA A 316 7.08 13.23 -4.08
CA ALA A 316 7.86 12.14 -4.65
C ALA A 316 9.22 12.62 -5.21
N LEU A 317 9.22 13.74 -5.95
CA LEU A 317 10.42 14.33 -6.52
C LEU A 317 11.38 14.85 -5.44
N ALA A 318 10.86 15.51 -4.41
CA ALA A 318 11.66 15.99 -3.28
C ALA A 318 12.36 14.81 -2.57
N TRP A 319 11.63 13.72 -2.36
CA TRP A 319 12.20 12.51 -1.78
C TRP A 319 13.30 11.89 -2.64
N GLU A 320 13.08 11.74 -3.94
CA GLU A 320 14.09 11.18 -4.83
C GLU A 320 15.37 12.01 -4.88
N ARG A 321 15.26 13.34 -4.83
CA ARG A 321 16.42 14.24 -4.71
C ARG A 321 17.18 14.02 -3.40
N LYS A 322 16.44 13.80 -2.28
CA LYS A 322 17.05 13.50 -0.97
C LYS A 322 17.73 12.14 -0.97
N LEU A 323 17.06 11.12 -1.53
CA LEU A 323 17.58 9.75 -1.61
C LEU A 323 18.87 9.69 -2.45
N ALA A 324 18.96 10.49 -3.52
CA ALA A 324 20.18 10.61 -4.34
C ALA A 324 21.39 11.07 -3.53
N ARG A 325 21.18 12.07 -2.65
CA ARG A 325 22.27 12.63 -1.78
C ARG A 325 22.68 11.66 -0.67
N ARG A 326 21.86 10.67 -0.35
CA ARG A 326 22.15 9.69 0.69
C ARG A 326 22.97 8.50 0.18
N ALA A 327 22.92 8.24 -1.14
CA ALA A 327 23.62 7.14 -1.80
C ALA A 327 25.02 7.55 -2.34
N GLY A 328 25.35 8.83 -2.37
CA GLY A 328 26.69 9.37 -2.70
C GLY A 328 27.39 9.85 -1.45
#